data_d7be4f9fbc2b04f7a366b4d5178d6590
#
_entry.id   d7be4f9fbc2b04f7a366b4d5178d6590
#
_cell.length_a   1.000
_cell.length_b   1.000
_cell.length_c   1.000
_cell.angle_alpha   90.00
_cell.angle_beta   90.00
_cell.angle_gamma   90.00
#
_symmetry.space_group_name_H-M   'P 1'
#
loop_
_entity.id
_entity.type
_entity.pdbx_description
1 polymer ?
#
loop_
_entity_poly.entity_id
_entity_poly.type
_entity_poly.pdbx_seq_one_letter_code
_entity_poly.pdbx_strand_id
1 'polypeptide(L)'
;MGIFRRLPRKIGKRPAGSFGRPLLVHYHIYKNAGTSVEKNLSESYGHKWAVCEGAPGDVWLSNNDLAAFARANPDIRAISSHKARPFPPRRRFFPILFLRHPVDRARSIYFFARRDPAQPDHDMARGLHFRDYVNWALETRVAPVSDHQVIHLSHASLRVADIGEAAARPEDLREVRDFLRSIPFFGLVRRFEESCRGFEAVYGRTFRALRMRPVRENASTEEASSETAALDMARDELGEATYRRLVEANQFDLALYDTAVNLFDHNLARLSGPGLRRAGHAIVDLFH
;
A
#
# COMPACT_ATOMS: atom_id res chain seq x y z
N MET A 1 -3.61 -9.54 19.31
CA MET A 1 -4.25 -8.51 20.16
C MET A 1 -3.40 -7.25 20.06
N GLY A 2 -3.68 -6.40 19.06
CA GLY A 2 -2.91 -5.19 18.77
C GLY A 2 -3.31 -4.06 19.68
N ILE A 3 -2.35 -3.48 20.39
CA ILE A 3 -2.54 -2.36 21.30
C ILE A 3 -2.77 -1.10 20.47
N PHE A 4 -4.04 -0.79 20.17
CA PHE A 4 -4.42 0.51 19.60
C PHE A 4 -4.32 1.59 20.69
N ARG A 5 -3.19 2.28 20.78
CA ARG A 5 -3.08 3.47 21.62
C ARG A 5 -3.73 4.66 20.90
N ARG A 6 -4.97 5.00 21.31
CA ARG A 6 -5.57 6.31 21.01
C ARG A 6 -4.83 7.38 21.84
N LEU A 7 -4.17 8.31 21.17
CA LEU A 7 -3.59 9.48 21.83
C LEU A 7 -4.68 10.55 22.03
N PRO A 8 -4.73 11.21 23.21
CA PRO A 8 -5.70 12.27 23.48
C PRO A 8 -5.40 13.54 22.69
N ARG A 9 -6.45 14.21 22.20
CA ARG A 9 -6.39 15.53 21.55
C ARG A 9 -5.91 16.59 22.58
N LYS A 10 -4.73 17.17 22.35
CA LYS A 10 -4.36 18.48 22.94
C LYS A 10 -4.34 19.52 21.85
N ILE A 11 -5.26 20.47 21.92
CA ILE A 11 -5.32 21.65 21.03
C ILE A 11 -4.39 22.71 21.63
N GLY A 12 -3.18 22.82 21.11
CA GLY A 12 -2.27 23.93 21.38
C GLY A 12 -2.12 24.79 20.13
N LYS A 13 -2.51 26.07 20.21
CA LYS A 13 -2.32 27.06 19.14
C LYS A 13 -0.83 27.29 18.92
N ARG A 14 -0.32 27.01 17.70
CA ARG A 14 0.99 27.48 17.21
C ARG A 14 0.80 28.35 15.98
N PRO A 15 1.67 29.36 15.75
CA PRO A 15 1.48 30.37 14.71
C PRO A 15 1.59 29.78 13.30
N ALA A 16 0.79 30.33 12.39
CA ALA A 16 0.84 30.11 10.96
C ALA A 16 2.22 30.53 10.44
N GLY A 17 2.99 29.62 9.83
CA GLY A 17 4.24 29.99 9.16
C GLY A 17 5.33 28.93 9.09
N SER A 18 5.21 27.74 9.69
CA SER A 18 6.24 26.71 9.49
C SER A 18 5.80 25.76 8.37
N PHE A 19 6.49 25.78 7.25
CA PHE A 19 6.48 24.69 6.28
C PHE A 19 6.69 23.39 7.04
N GLY A 20 5.69 22.50 7.05
CA GLY A 20 5.66 21.28 7.86
C GLY A 20 6.91 20.41 7.64
N ARG A 21 7.35 19.68 8.68
CA ARG A 21 8.48 18.75 8.58
C ARG A 21 8.16 17.61 7.59
N PRO A 22 9.19 17.02 6.95
CA PRO A 22 9.01 15.81 6.15
C PRO A 22 8.31 14.70 6.94
N LEU A 23 7.37 14.01 6.32
CA LEU A 23 6.53 12.98 6.91
C LEU A 23 6.53 11.75 5.99
N LEU A 24 6.83 10.58 6.54
CA LEU A 24 6.58 9.31 5.86
C LEU A 24 5.10 9.00 5.93
N VAL A 25 4.50 8.66 4.81
CA VAL A 25 3.10 8.26 4.71
C VAL A 25 3.01 6.89 4.06
N HIS A 26 2.65 5.89 4.87
CA HIS A 26 2.38 4.56 4.40
C HIS A 26 0.91 4.45 3.98
N TYR A 27 0.69 4.47 2.67
CA TYR A 27 -0.61 4.16 2.05
C TYR A 27 -0.79 2.66 2.09
N HIS A 28 -1.46 2.18 3.15
CA HIS A 28 -1.59 0.76 3.44
C HIS A 28 -2.66 0.12 2.57
N ILE A 29 -2.28 -0.33 1.39
CA ILE A 29 -3.16 -1.11 0.51
C ILE A 29 -3.35 -2.50 1.11
N TYR A 30 -4.61 -2.93 1.24
CA TYR A 30 -4.95 -4.21 1.85
C TYR A 30 -4.26 -5.39 1.13
N LYS A 31 -3.58 -6.24 1.91
CA LYS A 31 -2.79 -7.41 1.48
C LYS A 31 -1.56 -7.10 0.60
N ASN A 32 -1.00 -5.90 0.71
CA ASN A 32 0.22 -5.47 0.05
C ASN A 32 1.38 -5.29 1.06
N ALA A 33 1.65 -6.28 1.89
CA ALA A 33 2.72 -6.32 2.90
C ALA A 33 2.64 -5.24 4.00
N GLY A 34 1.46 -4.64 4.23
CA GLY A 34 1.30 -3.53 5.16
C GLY A 34 1.75 -3.83 6.58
N THR A 35 1.45 -5.01 7.13
CA THR A 35 1.89 -5.43 8.48
C THR A 35 3.42 -5.42 8.62
N SER A 36 4.15 -5.89 7.59
CA SER A 36 5.62 -5.87 7.57
C SER A 36 6.18 -4.45 7.51
N VAL A 37 5.52 -3.56 6.74
CA VAL A 37 5.87 -2.13 6.68
C VAL A 37 5.59 -1.45 8.02
N GLU A 38 4.44 -1.68 8.65
CA GLU A 38 4.09 -1.11 9.95
C GLU A 38 5.04 -1.55 11.05
N LYS A 39 5.46 -2.81 11.04
CA LYS A 39 6.49 -3.30 11.95
C LYS A 39 7.80 -2.53 11.78
N ASN A 40 8.28 -2.38 10.55
CA ASN A 40 9.49 -1.60 10.24
C ASN A 40 9.36 -0.14 10.69
N LEU A 41 8.21 0.50 10.45
CA LEU A 41 7.96 1.88 10.89
C LEU A 41 7.88 1.99 12.41
N SER A 42 7.21 1.05 13.07
CA SER A 42 7.13 0.99 14.54
C SER A 42 8.50 0.80 15.19
N GLU A 43 9.33 -0.10 14.66
CA GLU A 43 10.70 -0.32 15.14
C GLU A 43 11.60 0.90 14.89
N SER A 44 11.43 1.59 13.75
CA SER A 44 12.23 2.77 13.38
C SER A 44 11.87 4.02 14.17
N TYR A 45 10.60 4.20 14.49
CA TYR A 45 10.08 5.47 15.01
C TYR A 45 9.43 5.39 16.40
N GLY A 46 9.08 4.20 16.87
CA GLY A 46 8.43 4.01 18.17
C GLY A 46 7.18 4.90 18.32
N HIS A 47 7.15 5.72 19.36
CA HIS A 47 6.05 6.66 19.63
C HIS A 47 5.89 7.78 18.58
N LYS A 48 6.84 7.95 17.67
CA LYS A 48 6.78 8.91 16.54
C LYS A 48 6.16 8.31 15.28
N TRP A 49 5.71 7.08 15.32
CA TRP A 49 4.85 6.46 14.31
C TRP A 49 3.44 6.31 14.86
N ALA A 50 2.44 6.50 14.00
CA ALA A 50 1.04 6.33 14.35
C ALA A 50 0.24 5.75 13.20
N VAL A 51 -0.84 5.03 13.54
CA VAL A 51 -1.91 4.66 12.62
C VAL A 51 -2.98 5.76 12.65
N CYS A 52 -3.39 6.24 11.48
CA CYS A 52 -4.41 7.28 11.33
C CYS A 52 -5.54 6.76 10.45
N GLU A 53 -6.66 6.38 11.07
CA GLU A 53 -7.85 5.87 10.36
C GLU A 53 -9.04 6.86 10.40
N GLY A 54 -8.78 8.12 10.79
CA GLY A 54 -9.80 9.15 10.86
C GLY A 54 -10.83 8.97 11.98
N ALA A 55 -11.98 9.57 11.81
CA ALA A 55 -13.12 9.44 12.72
C ALA A 55 -13.93 8.16 12.38
N PRO A 56 -14.74 7.64 13.32
CA PRO A 56 -15.72 6.61 13.00
C PRO A 56 -16.64 7.09 11.86
N GLY A 57 -16.78 6.27 10.82
CA GLY A 57 -17.56 6.60 9.61
C GLY A 57 -16.76 7.18 8.46
N ASP A 58 -15.52 7.65 8.67
CA ASP A 58 -14.67 8.03 7.53
C ASP A 58 -14.39 6.81 6.65
N VAL A 59 -14.68 6.90 5.36
CA VAL A 59 -14.41 5.85 4.38
C VAL A 59 -13.00 5.98 3.82
N TRP A 60 -12.50 7.20 3.66
CA TRP A 60 -11.17 7.53 3.17
C TRP A 60 -10.65 8.82 3.81
N LEU A 61 -9.33 9.02 3.75
CA LEU A 61 -8.63 10.20 4.23
C LEU A 61 -7.80 10.81 3.12
N SER A 62 -7.90 12.11 2.95
CA SER A 62 -7.04 12.87 2.06
C SER A 62 -5.68 13.17 2.70
N ASN A 63 -4.71 13.58 1.89
CA ASN A 63 -3.46 14.13 2.41
C ASN A 63 -3.64 15.40 3.24
N ASN A 64 -4.78 16.10 3.10
CA ASN A 64 -5.13 17.23 3.97
C ASN A 64 -5.47 16.78 5.39
N ASP A 65 -6.19 15.67 5.52
CA ASP A 65 -6.56 15.06 6.80
C ASP A 65 -5.33 14.54 7.53
N LEU A 66 -4.45 13.83 6.81
CA LEU A 66 -3.16 13.39 7.37
C LEU A 66 -2.28 14.57 7.80
N ALA A 67 -2.28 15.67 7.05
CA ALA A 67 -1.55 16.86 7.44
C ALA A 67 -2.16 17.55 8.67
N ALA A 68 -3.50 17.52 8.82
CA ALA A 68 -4.17 18.01 10.03
C ALA A 68 -3.81 17.14 11.24
N PHE A 69 -3.82 15.80 11.06
CA PHE A 69 -3.38 14.85 12.10
C PHE A 69 -1.91 15.11 12.51
N ALA A 70 -1.00 15.27 11.55
CA ALA A 70 0.41 15.55 11.83
C ALA A 70 0.63 16.90 12.54
N ARG A 71 -0.16 17.93 12.21
CA ARG A 71 -0.12 19.21 12.93
C ARG A 71 -0.58 19.10 14.39
N ALA A 72 -1.59 18.27 14.64
CA ALA A 72 -2.08 18.00 15.99
C ALA A 72 -1.11 17.13 16.82
N ASN A 73 -0.20 16.40 16.14
CA ASN A 73 0.76 15.48 16.74
C ASN A 73 2.19 15.78 16.24
N PRO A 74 2.84 16.87 16.70
CA PRO A 74 4.06 17.43 16.09
C PRO A 74 5.28 16.50 16.19
N ASP A 75 5.26 15.49 17.05
CA ASP A 75 6.35 14.54 17.19
C ASP A 75 6.29 13.38 16.18
N ILE A 76 5.14 13.17 15.54
CA ILE A 76 4.96 12.13 14.53
C ILE A 76 5.89 12.36 13.33
N ARG A 77 6.50 11.29 12.86
CA ARG A 77 7.43 11.23 11.69
C ARG A 77 6.98 10.25 10.63
N ALA A 78 6.12 9.31 11.00
CA ALA A 78 5.56 8.34 10.10
C ALA A 78 4.09 8.09 10.43
N ILE A 79 3.25 7.96 9.41
CA ILE A 79 1.83 7.62 9.52
C ILE A 79 1.55 6.43 8.62
N SER A 80 0.80 5.45 9.14
CA SER A 80 0.17 4.39 8.34
C SER A 80 -1.34 4.59 8.31
N SER A 81 -1.99 4.29 7.18
CA SER A 81 -3.44 4.32 7.08
C SER A 81 -3.96 3.43 5.94
N HIS A 82 -4.98 2.63 6.23
CA HIS A 82 -5.77 1.91 5.22
C HIS A 82 -6.71 2.83 4.44
N LYS A 83 -7.09 3.95 5.05
CA LYS A 83 -8.02 4.91 4.46
C LYS A 83 -7.35 6.04 3.70
N ALA A 84 -6.02 6.21 3.85
CA ALA A 84 -5.30 7.28 3.19
C ALA A 84 -5.29 7.13 1.67
N ARG A 85 -5.54 8.25 0.97
CA ARG A 85 -5.44 8.40 -0.48
C ARG A 85 -4.38 9.44 -0.81
N PRO A 86 -3.57 9.25 -1.88
CA PRO A 86 -2.39 10.08 -2.14
C PRO A 86 -2.71 11.47 -2.72
N PHE A 87 -3.86 12.02 -2.43
CA PHE A 87 -4.27 13.33 -2.96
C PHE A 87 -4.91 14.23 -1.89
N PRO A 88 -4.87 15.58 -2.09
CA PRO A 88 -4.03 16.25 -3.07
C PRO A 88 -2.54 16.02 -2.80
N PRO A 89 -1.67 16.09 -3.81
CA PRO A 89 -0.22 15.92 -3.63
C PRO A 89 0.35 16.89 -2.59
N ARG A 90 1.30 16.42 -1.77
CA ARG A 90 1.98 17.26 -0.77
C ARG A 90 3.48 17.04 -0.84
N ARG A 91 4.22 18.11 -1.14
CA ARG A 91 5.68 18.10 -1.32
C ARG A 91 6.48 17.47 -0.17
N ARG A 92 5.96 17.52 1.07
CA ARG A 92 6.65 17.01 2.26
C ARG A 92 6.15 15.64 2.72
N PHE A 93 5.28 15.01 1.94
CA PHE A 93 4.85 13.64 2.16
C PHE A 93 5.70 12.71 1.31
N PHE A 94 6.35 11.76 1.97
CA PHE A 94 7.20 10.76 1.36
C PHE A 94 6.44 9.42 1.40
N PRO A 95 5.86 9.01 0.27
CA PRO A 95 5.00 7.84 0.23
C PRO A 95 5.79 6.56 0.42
N ILE A 96 5.25 5.69 1.27
CA ILE A 96 5.61 4.26 1.31
C ILE A 96 4.37 3.51 0.85
N LEU A 97 4.48 2.77 -0.21
CA LEU A 97 3.45 1.87 -0.71
C LEU A 97 4.09 0.67 -1.39
N PHE A 98 3.37 -0.43 -1.40
CA PHE A 98 3.75 -1.65 -2.08
C PHE A 98 2.65 -2.07 -3.04
N LEU A 99 3.05 -2.59 -4.20
CA LEU A 99 2.14 -3.19 -5.16
C LEU A 99 2.36 -4.70 -5.20
N ARG A 100 1.29 -5.42 -5.49
CA ARG A 100 1.28 -6.88 -5.58
C ARG A 100 0.55 -7.32 -6.84
N HIS A 101 1.01 -8.40 -7.47
CA HIS A 101 0.27 -8.99 -8.58
C HIS A 101 -1.16 -9.35 -8.13
N PRO A 102 -2.23 -8.92 -8.84
CA PRO A 102 -3.60 -9.00 -8.31
C PRO A 102 -4.08 -10.43 -8.05
N VAL A 103 -3.66 -11.41 -8.85
CA VAL A 103 -3.97 -12.83 -8.61
C VAL A 103 -3.32 -13.33 -7.32
N ASP A 104 -2.04 -13.00 -7.10
CA ASP A 104 -1.33 -13.32 -5.85
C ASP A 104 -1.94 -12.59 -4.65
N ARG A 105 -2.44 -11.37 -4.85
CA ARG A 105 -3.18 -10.62 -3.83
C ARG A 105 -4.50 -11.30 -3.47
N ALA A 106 -5.29 -11.75 -4.44
CA ALA A 106 -6.54 -12.46 -4.19
C ALA A 106 -6.30 -13.75 -3.37
N ARG A 107 -5.25 -14.51 -3.70
CA ARG A 107 -4.84 -15.68 -2.91
C ARG A 107 -4.48 -15.29 -1.47
N SER A 108 -3.76 -14.19 -1.29
CA SER A 108 -3.42 -13.67 0.04
C SER A 108 -4.64 -13.21 0.85
N ILE A 109 -5.66 -12.64 0.20
CA ILE A 109 -6.93 -12.27 0.84
C ILE A 109 -7.60 -13.53 1.38
N TYR A 110 -7.79 -14.54 0.54
CA TYR A 110 -8.41 -15.81 0.92
C TYR A 110 -7.75 -16.47 2.13
N PHE A 111 -6.42 -16.66 2.10
CA PHE A 111 -5.72 -17.28 3.23
C PHE A 111 -5.72 -16.42 4.49
N PHE A 112 -5.76 -15.12 4.36
CA PHE A 112 -5.87 -14.22 5.50
C PHE A 112 -7.27 -14.29 6.12
N ALA A 113 -8.32 -14.15 5.32
CA ALA A 113 -9.70 -14.27 5.78
C ALA A 113 -9.95 -15.63 6.44
N ARG A 114 -9.42 -16.72 5.86
CA ARG A 114 -9.54 -18.06 6.42
C ARG A 114 -8.90 -18.22 7.80
N ARG A 115 -7.86 -17.46 8.12
CA ARG A 115 -7.12 -17.56 9.40
C ARG A 115 -7.61 -16.61 10.47
N ASP A 116 -8.14 -15.45 10.09
CA ASP A 116 -8.50 -14.36 11.02
C ASP A 116 -10.03 -14.25 11.18
N PRO A 117 -10.57 -14.70 12.34
CA PRO A 117 -12.01 -14.63 12.62
C PRO A 117 -12.59 -13.21 12.64
N ALA A 118 -11.74 -12.18 12.70
CA ALA A 118 -12.19 -10.79 12.67
C ALA A 118 -12.52 -10.29 11.25
N GLN A 119 -12.19 -11.09 10.20
CA GLN A 119 -12.50 -10.69 8.84
C GLN A 119 -13.99 -10.92 8.53
N PRO A 120 -14.65 -9.99 7.81
CA PRO A 120 -16.07 -10.09 7.49
C PRO A 120 -16.43 -11.30 6.61
N ASP A 121 -15.46 -11.81 5.87
CA ASP A 121 -15.57 -12.92 4.93
C ASP A 121 -14.96 -14.23 5.48
N HIS A 122 -14.65 -14.29 6.79
CA HIS A 122 -14.00 -15.44 7.44
C HIS A 122 -14.75 -16.76 7.22
N ASP A 123 -16.05 -16.76 7.49
CA ASP A 123 -16.86 -17.99 7.39
C ASP A 123 -16.90 -18.52 5.95
N MET A 124 -17.00 -17.62 4.96
CA MET A 124 -16.97 -17.98 3.55
C MET A 124 -15.60 -18.53 3.15
N ALA A 125 -14.53 -17.88 3.59
CA ALA A 125 -13.16 -18.32 3.31
C ALA A 125 -12.84 -19.69 3.97
N ARG A 126 -13.44 -20.00 5.11
CA ARG A 126 -13.31 -21.31 5.78
C ARG A 126 -14.12 -22.40 5.10
N GLY A 127 -15.32 -22.07 4.67
CA GLY A 127 -16.25 -23.06 4.11
C GLY A 127 -16.01 -23.37 2.62
N LEU A 128 -15.34 -22.51 1.88
CA LEU A 128 -15.13 -22.62 0.45
C LEU A 128 -13.66 -22.97 0.11
N HIS A 129 -13.45 -23.66 -1.01
CA HIS A 129 -12.14 -23.73 -1.66
C HIS A 129 -11.82 -22.38 -2.33
N PHE A 130 -10.54 -22.12 -2.60
CA PHE A 130 -10.08 -20.85 -3.15
C PHE A 130 -10.82 -20.43 -4.44
N ARG A 131 -11.06 -21.38 -5.35
CA ARG A 131 -11.85 -21.14 -6.56
C ARG A 131 -13.26 -20.62 -6.27
N ASP A 132 -13.98 -21.28 -5.37
CA ASP A 132 -15.38 -20.98 -5.08
C ASP A 132 -15.49 -19.69 -4.27
N TYR A 133 -14.52 -19.43 -3.38
CA TYR A 133 -14.38 -18.16 -2.66
C TYR A 133 -14.15 -16.99 -3.64
N VAL A 134 -13.28 -17.13 -4.63
CA VAL A 134 -13.03 -16.07 -5.63
C VAL A 134 -14.29 -15.80 -6.44
N ASN A 135 -15.02 -16.83 -6.88
CA ASN A 135 -16.30 -16.64 -7.58
C ASN A 135 -17.31 -15.87 -6.71
N TRP A 136 -17.48 -16.28 -5.47
CA TRP A 136 -18.32 -15.60 -4.50
C TRP A 136 -17.89 -14.14 -4.27
N ALA A 137 -16.61 -13.89 -4.09
CA ALA A 137 -16.07 -12.54 -3.86
C ALA A 137 -16.28 -11.61 -5.05
N LEU A 138 -16.14 -12.12 -6.30
CA LEU A 138 -16.41 -11.38 -7.52
C LEU A 138 -17.88 -11.02 -7.68
N GLU A 139 -18.79 -11.88 -7.24
CA GLU A 139 -20.25 -11.67 -7.32
C GLU A 139 -20.74 -10.71 -6.25
N THR A 140 -20.28 -10.87 -5.02
CA THR A 140 -20.79 -10.11 -3.87
C THR A 140 -20.03 -8.81 -3.59
N ARG A 141 -18.80 -8.69 -4.08
CA ARG A 141 -17.86 -7.57 -3.81
C ARG A 141 -17.54 -7.33 -2.34
N VAL A 142 -17.83 -8.29 -1.47
CA VAL A 142 -17.50 -8.21 -0.03
C VAL A 142 -15.99 -8.19 0.19
N ALA A 143 -15.25 -9.05 -0.52
CA ALA A 143 -13.80 -9.06 -0.49
C ALA A 143 -13.22 -8.22 -1.66
N PRO A 144 -12.21 -7.38 -1.41
CA PRO A 144 -11.69 -6.44 -2.41
C PRO A 144 -10.73 -7.13 -3.39
N VAL A 145 -11.25 -8.05 -4.21
CA VAL A 145 -10.47 -8.86 -5.18
C VAL A 145 -10.40 -8.26 -6.58
N SER A 146 -11.09 -7.13 -6.85
CA SER A 146 -11.21 -6.52 -8.18
C SER A 146 -10.61 -5.12 -8.24
N ASP A 147 -9.60 -4.88 -9.08
CA ASP A 147 -8.94 -3.58 -9.36
C ASP A 147 -8.70 -2.69 -8.13
N HIS A 148 -8.48 -3.31 -6.98
CA HIS A 148 -8.47 -2.62 -5.70
C HIS A 148 -7.30 -1.64 -5.55
N GLN A 149 -6.14 -1.93 -6.14
CA GLN A 149 -4.95 -1.07 -6.02
C GLN A 149 -5.14 0.23 -6.80
N VAL A 150 -5.71 0.14 -8.01
CA VAL A 150 -6.07 1.34 -8.78
C VAL A 150 -7.17 2.12 -8.06
N ILE A 151 -8.21 1.46 -7.55
CA ILE A 151 -9.27 2.11 -6.78
C ILE A 151 -8.70 2.81 -5.54
N HIS A 152 -7.81 2.17 -4.81
CA HIS A 152 -7.19 2.71 -3.59
C HIS A 152 -6.32 3.94 -3.87
N LEU A 153 -5.57 3.94 -4.95
CA LEU A 153 -4.57 4.97 -5.25
C LEU A 153 -5.10 6.12 -6.13
N SER A 154 -6.36 6.04 -6.61
CA SER A 154 -6.99 7.03 -7.48
C SER A 154 -8.20 7.70 -6.84
N HIS A 155 -8.80 8.66 -7.55
CA HIS A 155 -10.08 9.27 -7.17
C HIS A 155 -11.29 8.34 -7.36
N ALA A 156 -11.11 7.09 -7.84
CA ALA A 156 -12.19 6.11 -7.98
C ALA A 156 -12.99 5.92 -6.69
N SER A 157 -12.25 5.81 -5.57
CA SER A 157 -12.84 5.62 -4.24
C SER A 157 -13.69 6.81 -3.75
N LEU A 158 -13.53 8.00 -4.34
CA LEU A 158 -14.30 9.19 -3.96
C LEU A 158 -15.63 9.30 -4.66
N ARG A 159 -15.88 8.47 -5.67
CA ARG A 159 -17.11 8.53 -6.48
C ARG A 159 -18.29 7.75 -5.87
N VAL A 160 -18.05 7.05 -4.78
CA VAL A 160 -19.02 6.15 -4.14
C VAL A 160 -19.04 6.36 -2.63
N ALA A 161 -20.20 6.06 -2.03
CA ALA A 161 -20.32 6.10 -0.56
C ALA A 161 -19.75 4.85 0.10
N ASP A 162 -19.78 3.70 -0.58
CA ASP A 162 -19.20 2.44 -0.16
C ASP A 162 -18.06 2.06 -1.13
N ILE A 163 -16.88 1.78 -0.56
CA ILE A 163 -15.71 1.40 -1.36
C ILE A 163 -15.92 0.11 -2.16
N GLY A 164 -16.77 -0.79 -1.69
CA GLY A 164 -17.15 -2.01 -2.38
C GLY A 164 -17.90 -1.77 -3.71
N GLU A 165 -18.55 -0.59 -3.85
CA GLU A 165 -19.21 -0.18 -5.09
C GLU A 165 -18.27 0.50 -6.09
N ALA A 166 -17.05 0.82 -5.68
CA ALA A 166 -16.09 1.49 -6.54
C ALA A 166 -15.70 0.61 -7.73
N ALA A 167 -15.61 1.22 -8.90
CA ALA A 167 -15.12 0.60 -10.12
C ALA A 167 -14.03 1.48 -10.72
N ALA A 168 -12.90 0.85 -11.07
CA ALA A 168 -11.82 1.52 -11.78
C ALA A 168 -12.20 1.84 -13.22
N ARG A 169 -11.64 2.92 -13.77
CA ARG A 169 -11.80 3.40 -15.12
C ARG A 169 -10.44 3.65 -15.77
N PRO A 170 -10.36 3.80 -17.09
CA PRO A 170 -9.08 4.11 -17.76
C PRO A 170 -8.39 5.38 -17.24
N GLU A 171 -9.15 6.42 -16.85
CA GLU A 171 -8.62 7.63 -16.25
C GLU A 171 -7.98 7.39 -14.88
N ASP A 172 -8.55 6.50 -14.07
CA ASP A 172 -7.98 6.14 -12.76
C ASP A 172 -6.62 5.44 -12.92
N LEU A 173 -6.50 4.54 -13.89
CA LEU A 173 -5.23 3.90 -14.20
C LEU A 173 -4.17 4.92 -14.65
N ARG A 174 -4.56 5.91 -15.48
CA ARG A 174 -3.64 7.00 -15.89
C ARG A 174 -3.19 7.80 -14.68
N GLU A 175 -4.12 8.19 -13.80
CA GLU A 175 -3.82 8.92 -12.57
C GLU A 175 -2.81 8.18 -11.69
N VAL A 176 -3.03 6.88 -11.44
CA VAL A 176 -2.11 6.09 -10.59
C VAL A 176 -0.76 5.90 -11.25
N ARG A 177 -0.69 5.70 -12.57
CA ARG A 177 0.58 5.64 -13.30
C ARG A 177 1.37 6.94 -13.18
N ASP A 178 0.71 8.08 -13.29
CA ASP A 178 1.34 9.39 -13.14
C ASP A 178 1.79 9.63 -11.69
N PHE A 179 0.98 9.20 -10.72
CA PHE A 179 1.39 9.21 -9.32
C PHE A 179 2.65 8.37 -9.09
N LEU A 180 2.72 7.12 -9.58
CA LEU A 180 3.91 6.27 -9.44
C LEU A 180 5.17 6.88 -10.08
N ARG A 181 5.02 7.58 -11.21
CA ARG A 181 6.14 8.30 -11.85
C ARG A 181 6.58 9.53 -11.08
N SER A 182 5.67 10.16 -10.34
CA SER A 182 5.93 11.38 -9.58
C SER A 182 6.60 11.15 -8.23
N ILE A 183 6.50 9.94 -7.67
CA ILE A 183 7.07 9.62 -6.36
C ILE A 183 8.50 9.08 -6.48
N PRO A 184 9.35 9.31 -5.46
CA PRO A 184 10.75 8.90 -5.52
C PRO A 184 10.95 7.39 -5.60
N PHE A 185 10.10 6.61 -4.92
CA PHE A 185 10.20 5.16 -4.87
C PHE A 185 8.90 4.52 -4.36
N PHE A 186 8.67 3.28 -4.76
CA PHE A 186 7.62 2.39 -4.26
C PHE A 186 8.15 0.95 -4.24
N GLY A 187 7.46 0.04 -3.55
CA GLY A 187 7.87 -1.36 -3.42
C GLY A 187 6.99 -2.33 -4.21
N LEU A 188 7.55 -3.51 -4.48
CA LEU A 188 6.84 -4.69 -4.96
C LEU A 188 6.89 -5.79 -3.89
N VAL A 189 5.74 -6.40 -3.59
CA VAL A 189 5.63 -7.39 -2.50
C VAL A 189 6.53 -8.61 -2.75
N ARG A 190 6.60 -9.10 -3.97
CA ARG A 190 7.46 -10.23 -4.35
C ARG A 190 8.95 -9.90 -4.36
N ARG A 191 9.28 -8.62 -4.41
CA ARG A 191 10.65 -8.11 -4.33
C ARG A 191 10.86 -7.30 -3.05
N PHE A 192 10.32 -7.81 -1.94
CA PHE A 192 10.24 -7.07 -0.67
C PHE A 192 11.62 -6.64 -0.14
N GLU A 193 12.63 -7.50 -0.22
CA GLU A 193 13.98 -7.19 0.23
C GLU A 193 14.63 -6.08 -0.61
N GLU A 194 14.49 -6.14 -1.94
CA GLU A 194 14.99 -5.08 -2.84
C GLU A 194 14.23 -3.77 -2.60
N SER A 195 12.92 -3.88 -2.36
CA SER A 195 12.08 -2.72 -2.01
C SER A 195 12.53 -2.06 -0.71
N CYS A 196 12.82 -2.84 0.32
CA CYS A 196 13.36 -2.33 1.58
C CYS A 196 14.67 -1.57 1.37
N ARG A 197 15.61 -2.15 0.64
CA ARG A 197 16.89 -1.48 0.28
C ARG A 197 16.66 -0.20 -0.52
N GLY A 198 15.72 -0.22 -1.47
CA GLY A 198 15.35 0.96 -2.26
C GLY A 198 14.81 2.10 -1.41
N PHE A 199 13.88 1.82 -0.49
CA PHE A 199 13.35 2.84 0.44
C PHE A 199 14.45 3.44 1.33
N GLU A 200 15.34 2.63 1.89
CA GLU A 200 16.46 3.13 2.70
C GLU A 200 17.41 3.99 1.86
N ALA A 201 17.74 3.57 0.64
CA ALA A 201 18.63 4.32 -0.24
C ALA A 201 18.04 5.69 -0.62
N VAL A 202 16.74 5.74 -0.92
CA VAL A 202 16.05 6.97 -1.36
C VAL A 202 15.72 7.89 -0.19
N TYR A 203 15.17 7.34 0.90
CA TYR A 203 14.63 8.15 2.01
C TYR A 203 15.59 8.31 3.19
N GLY A 204 16.62 7.48 3.31
CA GLY A 204 17.48 7.42 4.50
C GLY A 204 18.24 8.72 4.82
N ARG A 205 18.48 9.59 3.83
CA ARG A 205 19.08 10.91 4.07
C ARG A 205 18.14 11.84 4.82
N THR A 206 16.87 11.87 4.42
CA THR A 206 15.82 12.70 5.04
C THR A 206 15.33 12.07 6.33
N PHE A 207 15.24 10.75 6.37
CA PHE A 207 14.69 9.96 7.47
C PHE A 207 15.75 9.03 8.05
N ARG A 208 16.71 9.58 8.76
CA ARG A 208 17.89 8.86 9.29
C ARG A 208 17.56 7.69 10.20
N ALA A 209 16.39 7.68 10.82
CA ALA A 209 15.93 6.59 11.67
C ALA A 209 15.27 5.45 10.88
N LEU A 210 14.91 5.66 9.60
CA LEU A 210 14.24 4.65 8.80
C LEU A 210 15.13 3.41 8.64
N ARG A 211 14.59 2.26 9.04
CA ARG A 211 15.17 0.94 8.81
C ARG A 211 14.08 0.06 8.21
N MET A 212 14.33 -0.41 7.01
CA MET A 212 13.42 -1.31 6.29
C MET A 212 14.08 -2.69 6.20
N ARG A 213 13.68 -3.58 7.09
CA ARG A 213 14.20 -4.95 7.14
C ARG A 213 13.27 -5.90 6.39
N PRO A 214 13.80 -6.94 5.75
CA PRO A 214 12.99 -7.94 5.05
C PRO A 214 12.27 -8.88 6.05
N VAL A 215 11.52 -8.30 7.00
CA VAL A 215 10.71 -9.07 7.95
C VAL A 215 9.42 -9.48 7.24
N ARG A 216 9.22 -10.77 7.09
CA ARG A 216 8.00 -11.34 6.53
C ARG A 216 7.10 -11.80 7.66
N GLU A 217 6.19 -10.95 8.11
CA GLU A 217 5.24 -11.24 9.23
C GLU A 217 4.13 -12.08 8.68
N ASN A 218 3.79 -12.68 7.92
CA ASN A 218 2.69 -13.50 7.39
C ASN A 218 3.08 -14.18 6.05
N ALA A 219 4.33 -14.59 5.91
CA ALA A 219 4.68 -15.50 4.85
C ALA A 219 3.83 -16.76 5.02
N SER A 220 2.99 -17.08 4.06
CA SER A 220 2.34 -18.39 4.04
C SER A 220 3.43 -19.44 3.87
N THR A 221 3.33 -20.53 4.61
CA THR A 221 4.27 -21.69 4.57
C THR A 221 4.39 -22.32 3.19
N GLU A 222 3.53 -21.95 2.25
CA GLU A 222 3.51 -22.40 0.85
C GLU A 222 3.95 -21.29 -0.12
N GLU A 223 4.98 -20.50 0.21
CA GLU A 223 5.50 -19.53 -0.75
C GLU A 223 6.23 -20.21 -1.89
N ALA A 224 5.66 -20.08 -3.08
CA ALA A 224 6.34 -20.45 -4.31
C ALA A 224 7.68 -19.72 -4.43
N SER A 225 8.69 -20.41 -4.97
CA SER A 225 10.07 -19.93 -5.11
C SER A 225 10.19 -18.70 -6.02
N SER A 226 9.21 -18.44 -6.88
CA SER A 226 9.16 -17.30 -7.80
C SER A 226 7.73 -16.78 -7.95
N GLU A 227 7.58 -15.57 -8.52
CA GLU A 227 6.27 -15.02 -8.87
C GLU A 227 5.54 -15.91 -9.88
N THR A 228 6.23 -16.36 -10.91
CA THR A 228 5.66 -17.26 -11.93
C THR A 228 5.10 -18.52 -11.29
N ALA A 229 5.87 -19.22 -10.46
CA ALA A 229 5.40 -20.40 -9.76
C ALA A 229 4.17 -20.14 -8.87
N ALA A 230 4.10 -18.97 -8.23
CA ALA A 230 2.92 -18.60 -7.43
C ALA A 230 1.67 -18.35 -8.29
N LEU A 231 1.86 -17.79 -9.48
CA LEU A 231 0.76 -17.54 -10.42
C LEU A 231 0.27 -18.85 -11.05
N ASP A 232 1.18 -19.76 -11.39
CA ASP A 232 0.85 -21.09 -11.90
C ASP A 232 0.05 -21.88 -10.87
N MET A 233 0.52 -21.92 -9.60
CA MET A 233 -0.24 -22.54 -8.50
C MET A 233 -1.64 -21.93 -8.32
N ALA A 234 -1.74 -20.60 -8.36
CA ALA A 234 -3.03 -19.93 -8.23
C ALA A 234 -3.96 -20.24 -9.42
N ARG A 235 -3.42 -20.36 -10.63
CA ARG A 235 -4.18 -20.74 -11.82
C ARG A 235 -4.72 -22.17 -11.71
N ASP A 236 -3.87 -23.10 -11.26
CA ASP A 236 -4.26 -24.50 -11.05
C ASP A 236 -5.36 -24.61 -9.98
N GLU A 237 -5.22 -23.91 -8.85
CA GLU A 237 -6.23 -23.90 -7.78
C GLU A 237 -7.57 -23.29 -8.22
N LEU A 238 -7.54 -22.26 -9.06
CA LEU A 238 -8.74 -21.55 -9.56
C LEU A 238 -9.44 -22.32 -10.69
N GLY A 239 -8.68 -23.03 -11.49
CA GLY A 239 -9.13 -23.54 -12.78
C GLY A 239 -9.30 -22.41 -13.81
N GLU A 240 -9.22 -22.73 -15.09
CA GLU A 240 -9.13 -21.78 -16.20
C GLU A 240 -10.29 -20.77 -16.24
N ALA A 241 -11.53 -21.20 -15.99
CA ALA A 241 -12.71 -20.33 -16.05
C ALA A 241 -12.67 -19.25 -14.97
N THR A 242 -12.40 -19.60 -13.71
CA THR A 242 -12.36 -18.66 -12.60
C THR A 242 -11.11 -17.78 -12.69
N TYR A 243 -9.97 -18.33 -13.11
CA TYR A 243 -8.76 -17.56 -13.36
C TYR A 243 -9.01 -16.44 -14.38
N ARG A 244 -9.67 -16.76 -15.51
CA ARG A 244 -10.02 -15.75 -16.53
C ARG A 244 -10.94 -14.68 -15.99
N ARG A 245 -11.98 -15.04 -15.23
CA ARG A 245 -12.86 -14.07 -14.56
C ARG A 245 -12.10 -13.13 -13.62
N LEU A 246 -11.16 -13.67 -12.84
CA LEU A 246 -10.34 -12.88 -11.92
C LEU A 246 -9.40 -11.93 -12.67
N VAL A 247 -8.80 -12.38 -13.78
CA VAL A 247 -7.96 -11.57 -14.67
C VAL A 247 -8.77 -10.42 -15.29
N GLU A 248 -9.95 -10.70 -15.81
CA GLU A 248 -10.87 -9.69 -16.38
C GLU A 248 -11.28 -8.65 -15.33
N ALA A 249 -11.59 -9.07 -14.10
CA ALA A 249 -11.95 -8.18 -13.00
C ALA A 249 -10.77 -7.35 -12.46
N ASN A 250 -9.54 -7.64 -12.89
CA ASN A 250 -8.32 -6.96 -12.47
C ASN A 250 -7.52 -6.40 -13.65
N GLN A 251 -8.17 -6.08 -14.76
CA GLN A 251 -7.47 -5.59 -15.96
C GLN A 251 -6.67 -4.30 -15.70
N PHE A 252 -7.19 -3.42 -14.83
CA PHE A 252 -6.48 -2.17 -14.50
C PHE A 252 -5.37 -2.41 -13.48
N ASP A 253 -5.57 -3.26 -12.47
CA ASP A 253 -4.51 -3.63 -11.53
C ASP A 253 -3.37 -4.40 -12.22
N LEU A 254 -3.66 -5.27 -13.19
CA LEU A 254 -2.66 -5.95 -14.01
C LEU A 254 -1.85 -4.95 -14.83
N ALA A 255 -2.52 -4.05 -15.56
CA ALA A 255 -1.87 -3.02 -16.35
C ALA A 255 -1.07 -2.02 -15.50
N LEU A 256 -1.49 -1.78 -14.25
CA LEU A 256 -0.74 -1.02 -13.26
C LEU A 256 0.52 -1.78 -12.82
N TYR A 257 0.36 -3.07 -12.50
CA TYR A 257 1.45 -3.91 -12.01
C TYR A 257 2.56 -4.07 -13.05
N ASP A 258 2.22 -4.30 -14.33
CA ASP A 258 3.19 -4.34 -15.43
C ASP A 258 3.97 -3.02 -15.56
N THR A 259 3.27 -1.89 -15.44
CA THR A 259 3.91 -0.57 -15.41
C THR A 259 4.82 -0.43 -14.19
N ALA A 260 4.38 -0.91 -13.04
CA ALA A 260 5.14 -0.83 -11.80
C ALA A 260 6.42 -1.67 -11.83
N VAL A 261 6.39 -2.88 -12.38
CA VAL A 261 7.59 -3.73 -12.54
C VAL A 261 8.65 -2.99 -13.36
N ASN A 262 8.27 -2.45 -14.52
CA ASN A 262 9.20 -1.71 -15.39
C ASN A 262 9.79 -0.46 -14.71
N LEU A 263 8.95 0.32 -14.01
CA LEU A 263 9.42 1.50 -13.27
C LEU A 263 10.30 1.12 -12.08
N PHE A 264 9.99 0.04 -11.39
CA PHE A 264 10.77 -0.45 -10.26
C PHE A 264 12.17 -0.87 -10.71
N ASP A 265 12.29 -1.63 -11.79
CA ASP A 265 13.58 -2.03 -12.35
C ASP A 265 14.42 -0.82 -12.77
N HIS A 266 13.79 0.14 -13.45
CA HIS A 266 14.45 1.40 -13.80
C HIS A 266 14.96 2.17 -12.58
N ASN A 267 14.15 2.26 -11.52
CA ASN A 267 14.52 2.94 -10.28
C ASN A 267 15.67 2.21 -9.56
N LEU A 268 15.64 0.88 -9.47
CA LEU A 268 16.74 0.11 -8.89
C LEU A 268 18.04 0.24 -9.67
N ALA A 269 17.98 0.19 -11.00
CA ALA A 269 19.18 0.39 -11.84
C ALA A 269 19.82 1.76 -11.59
N ARG A 270 19.02 2.82 -11.42
CA ARG A 270 19.49 4.16 -11.05
C ARG A 270 20.14 4.20 -9.66
N LEU A 271 19.62 3.43 -8.71
CA LEU A 271 20.18 3.34 -7.35
C LEU A 271 21.48 2.54 -7.29
N SER A 272 21.71 1.59 -8.22
CA SER A 272 22.88 0.74 -8.28
C SER A 272 24.04 1.34 -9.12
N GLY A 273 23.79 2.38 -9.91
CA GLY A 273 24.77 3.01 -10.78
C GLY A 273 25.74 3.97 -10.08
N PRO A 274 26.87 4.34 -10.72
CA PRO A 274 27.87 5.28 -10.17
C PRO A 274 27.32 6.70 -9.90
N GLY A 275 26.05 6.96 -10.24
CA GLY A 275 25.34 8.22 -10.01
C GLY A 275 24.77 8.44 -8.60
N LEU A 276 24.93 7.48 -7.67
CA LEU A 276 24.38 7.55 -6.30
C LEU A 276 24.74 8.86 -5.54
N ARG A 277 25.89 9.45 -5.87
CA ARG A 277 26.32 10.74 -5.27
C ARG A 277 25.52 11.95 -5.84
N ARG A 278 24.98 11.86 -7.07
CA ARG A 278 24.23 12.95 -7.73
C ARG A 278 22.71 12.80 -7.63
N ALA A 279 22.17 11.59 -7.68
CA ALA A 279 20.72 11.35 -7.60
C ALA A 279 20.13 11.80 -6.24
N GLY A 280 20.90 11.73 -5.16
CA GLY A 280 20.49 12.24 -3.85
C GLY A 280 20.26 13.75 -3.78
N HIS A 281 20.83 14.55 -4.69
CA HIS A 281 20.55 15.98 -4.79
C HIS A 281 19.30 16.26 -5.64
N ALA A 282 19.15 15.59 -6.78
CA ALA A 282 18.03 15.83 -7.69
C ALA A 282 16.66 15.40 -7.14
N ILE A 283 16.61 14.37 -6.27
CA ILE A 283 15.35 13.90 -5.67
C ILE A 283 14.93 14.83 -4.52
N VAL A 284 15.87 15.36 -3.76
CA VAL A 284 15.59 16.33 -2.69
C VAL A 284 15.15 17.69 -3.29
N ASP A 285 15.73 18.09 -4.43
CA ASP A 285 15.41 19.36 -5.10
C ASP A 285 14.02 19.36 -5.77
N LEU A 286 13.45 18.20 -6.11
CA LEU A 286 12.06 18.08 -6.58
C LEU A 286 11.02 18.28 -5.47
N PHE A 287 11.43 18.22 -4.19
CA PHE A 287 10.57 18.37 -3.01
C PHE A 287 10.92 19.62 -2.17
N HIS A 288 11.88 20.44 -2.63
CA HIS A 288 12.14 21.80 -2.16
C HIS A 288 11.44 22.82 -3.05
#